data_4896cf281b26da5bce52c3e2230273d7
#
_entry.id   4896cf281b26da5bce52c3e2230273d7
#
_cell.length_a   1.000
_cell.length_b   1.000
_cell.length_c   1.000
_cell.angle_alpha   90.00
_cell.angle_beta   90.00
_cell.angle_gamma   90.00
#
_symmetry.space_group_name_H-M   'P 1'
#
loop_
_entity.id
_entity.type
_entity.pdbx_description
1 polymer ?
#
loop_
_entity_poly.entity_id
_entity_poly.type
_entity_poly.pdbx_seq_one_letter_code
_entity_poly.pdbx_strand_id
1 'polypeptide(L)'
;GYRDLAALRKDLARRNTGNLVRIAFRYAGADPRRALAQESALSEGDAEAIAKRLDALDSRSPRGPWTRLTLALVAHSPGVPARRLAEEAGCAMPLFKTDMRKLGALGLTVSLTVGYRLSARGEAFLACDQR
;
A
#
# COMPACT_ATOMS: atom_id res chain seq x y z
N GLY A 1 1.16 -3.84 -30.44
CA GLY A 1 2.57 -3.80 -30.06
C GLY A 1 3.45 -3.08 -31.06
N TYR A 2 4.65 -2.79 -30.65
CA TYR A 2 5.62 -2.11 -31.48
C TYR A 2 6.49 -3.12 -32.20
N ARG A 3 6.78 -2.82 -33.48
CA ARG A 3 7.59 -3.72 -34.31
C ARG A 3 9.05 -3.75 -33.89
N ASP A 4 9.53 -2.60 -33.44
CA ASP A 4 10.92 -2.47 -33.02
C ASP A 4 11.09 -1.29 -32.07
N LEU A 5 12.28 -1.15 -31.54
CA LEU A 5 12.63 -0.12 -30.58
C LEU A 5 12.55 1.30 -31.18
N ALA A 6 12.87 1.44 -32.46
CA ALA A 6 12.81 2.73 -33.14
C ALA A 6 11.35 3.24 -33.23
N ALA A 7 10.41 2.36 -33.54
CA ALA A 7 9.01 2.69 -33.59
C ALA A 7 8.50 3.11 -32.20
N LEU A 8 8.93 2.42 -31.15
CA LEU A 8 8.56 2.75 -29.79
C LEU A 8 9.10 4.13 -29.39
N ARG A 9 10.36 4.41 -29.68
CA ARG A 9 10.97 5.69 -29.39
C ARG A 9 10.26 6.85 -30.10
N LYS A 10 9.93 6.64 -31.35
CA LYS A 10 9.21 7.65 -32.15
C LYS A 10 7.85 7.94 -31.56
N ASP A 11 7.13 6.90 -31.16
CA ASP A 11 5.81 7.03 -30.57
C ASP A 11 5.86 7.76 -29.21
N LEU A 12 6.82 7.41 -28.36
CA LEU A 12 7.02 8.07 -27.08
C LEU A 12 7.37 9.54 -27.23
N ALA A 13 8.26 9.87 -28.18
CA ALA A 13 8.65 11.24 -28.44
C ALA A 13 7.45 12.06 -28.92
N ARG A 14 6.59 11.49 -29.73
CA ARG A 14 5.40 12.15 -30.24
C ARG A 14 4.35 12.40 -29.15
N ARG A 15 4.18 11.44 -28.25
CA ARG A 15 3.16 11.54 -27.19
C ARG A 15 3.57 12.45 -26.05
N ASN A 16 4.85 12.44 -25.72
CA ASN A 16 5.32 13.03 -24.47
C ASN A 16 6.56 13.88 -24.66
N THR A 17 6.49 14.84 -25.54
CA THR A 17 7.62 15.75 -25.75
C THR A 17 8.05 16.35 -24.40
N GLY A 18 9.28 16.07 -24.01
CA GLY A 18 9.85 16.57 -22.75
C GLY A 18 9.52 15.75 -21.52
N ASN A 19 8.53 14.87 -21.58
CA ASN A 19 8.12 14.11 -20.41
C ASN A 19 9.07 13.00 -19.99
N LEU A 20 9.90 12.53 -20.90
CA LEU A 20 10.89 11.50 -20.56
C LEU A 20 11.82 11.97 -19.46
N VAL A 21 12.20 13.24 -19.49
CA VAL A 21 13.07 13.82 -18.47
C VAL A 21 12.38 13.82 -17.11
N ARG A 22 11.11 14.14 -17.08
CA ARG A 22 10.35 14.14 -15.84
C ARG A 22 10.22 12.76 -15.24
N ILE A 23 10.11 11.75 -16.06
CA ILE A 23 10.09 10.37 -15.59
C ILE A 23 11.38 10.04 -14.86
N ALA A 24 12.52 10.46 -15.41
CA ALA A 24 13.81 10.25 -14.78
C ALA A 24 13.90 10.94 -13.41
N PHE A 25 13.40 12.14 -13.29
CA PHE A 25 13.38 12.84 -12.00
C PHE A 25 12.53 12.13 -10.97
N ARG A 26 11.38 11.68 -11.38
CA ARG A 26 10.48 10.98 -10.48
C ARG A 26 11.12 9.68 -9.97
N TYR A 27 11.88 9.05 -10.82
CA TYR A 27 12.62 7.86 -10.45
C TYR A 27 13.71 8.19 -9.42
N ALA A 28 14.41 9.30 -9.59
CA ALA A 28 15.44 9.73 -8.65
C ALA A 28 14.86 10.24 -7.33
N GLY A 29 13.63 10.72 -7.34
CA GLY A 29 12.96 11.22 -6.15
C GLY A 29 12.44 10.09 -5.27
N ALA A 30 12.48 10.28 -3.96
CA ALA A 30 11.91 9.32 -3.02
C ALA A 30 10.40 9.26 -3.17
N ASP A 31 9.85 8.06 -3.18
CA ASP A 31 8.41 7.86 -3.12
C ASP A 31 7.93 8.25 -1.71
N PRO A 32 7.03 9.23 -1.57
CA PRO A 32 6.53 9.62 -0.25
C PRO A 32 5.93 8.47 0.55
N ARG A 33 5.33 7.50 -0.13
CA ARG A 33 4.77 6.33 0.54
C ARG A 33 5.85 5.44 1.14
N ARG A 34 6.99 5.33 0.49
CA ARG A 34 8.12 4.57 1.04
C ARG A 34 8.70 5.24 2.28
N ALA A 35 8.88 6.54 2.24
CA ALA A 35 9.34 7.29 3.39
C ALA A 35 8.39 7.14 4.57
N LEU A 36 7.09 7.26 4.30
CA LEU A 36 6.06 7.10 5.31
C LEU A 36 6.05 5.67 5.88
N ALA A 37 6.19 4.67 5.02
CA ALA A 37 6.20 3.27 5.44
C ALA A 37 7.39 2.92 6.33
N GLN A 38 8.52 3.62 6.17
CA GLN A 38 9.72 3.38 6.97
C GLN A 38 9.71 4.10 8.31
N GLU A 39 8.76 5.00 8.51
CA GLU A 39 8.67 5.76 9.74
C GLU A 39 8.13 4.87 10.88
N SER A 40 9.01 4.51 11.81
CA SER A 40 8.65 3.64 12.93
C SER A 40 8.44 4.40 14.24
N ALA A 41 8.89 5.65 14.32
CA ALA A 41 8.73 6.48 15.51
C ALA A 41 7.41 7.25 15.41
N LEU A 42 6.35 6.68 15.95
CA LEU A 42 5.02 7.32 15.95
C LEU A 42 4.80 8.05 17.27
N SER A 43 4.40 9.31 17.17
CA SER A 43 3.89 10.04 18.32
C SER A 43 2.45 9.58 18.62
N GLU A 44 1.96 9.93 19.81
CA GLU A 44 0.55 9.64 20.15
C GLU A 44 -0.40 10.29 19.16
N GLY A 45 -0.10 11.51 18.73
CA GLY A 45 -0.91 12.20 17.74
C GLY A 45 -0.92 11.51 16.39
N ASP A 46 0.22 10.96 15.96
CA ASP A 46 0.30 10.19 14.72
C ASP A 46 -0.52 8.91 14.81
N ALA A 47 -0.40 8.18 15.92
CA ALA A 47 -1.17 6.96 16.14
C ALA A 47 -2.68 7.25 16.16
N GLU A 48 -3.08 8.34 16.81
CA GLU A 48 -4.49 8.76 16.81
C GLU A 48 -4.99 9.12 15.42
N ALA A 49 -4.18 9.84 14.64
CA ALA A 49 -4.56 10.21 13.28
C ALA A 49 -4.76 8.98 12.41
N ILE A 50 -3.89 7.97 12.54
CA ILE A 50 -4.04 6.70 11.84
C ILE A 50 -5.30 5.99 12.31
N ALA A 51 -5.51 5.91 13.60
CA ALA A 51 -6.69 5.25 14.17
C ALA A 51 -7.99 5.88 13.64
N LYS A 52 -8.07 7.20 13.59
CA LYS A 52 -9.23 7.90 13.04
C LYS A 52 -9.47 7.56 11.58
N ARG A 53 -8.41 7.46 10.78
CA ARG A 53 -8.52 7.09 9.39
C ARG A 53 -9.00 5.65 9.22
N LEU A 54 -8.50 4.74 10.02
CA LEU A 54 -8.95 3.35 10.01
C LEU A 54 -10.40 3.25 10.44
N ASP A 55 -10.79 3.96 11.47
CA ASP A 55 -12.18 3.99 11.93
C ASP A 55 -13.12 4.53 10.85
N ALA A 56 -12.68 5.54 10.10
CA ALA A 56 -13.46 6.08 8.99
C ALA A 56 -13.64 5.05 7.87
N LEU A 57 -12.58 4.30 7.55
CA LEU A 57 -12.67 3.21 6.56
C LEU A 57 -13.62 2.12 7.03
N ASP A 58 -13.53 1.75 8.29
CA ASP A 58 -14.40 0.73 8.87
C ASP A 58 -15.87 1.18 8.86
N SER A 59 -16.12 2.43 9.19
CA SER A 59 -17.48 2.99 9.20
C SER A 59 -18.12 3.01 7.81
N ARG A 60 -17.33 3.18 6.78
CA ARG A 60 -17.82 3.20 5.40
C ARG A 60 -18.00 1.82 4.81
N SER A 61 -17.50 0.79 5.48
CA SER A 61 -17.54 -0.56 4.95
C SER A 61 -18.85 -1.25 5.30
N PRO A 62 -19.57 -1.81 4.32
CA PRO A 62 -20.77 -2.60 4.61
C PRO A 62 -20.46 -3.91 5.32
N ARG A 63 -19.19 -4.32 5.36
CA ARG A 63 -18.75 -5.53 6.03
C ARG A 63 -18.45 -5.31 7.52
N GLY A 64 -18.54 -4.06 8.00
CA GLY A 64 -18.13 -3.72 9.34
C GLY A 64 -16.62 -3.49 9.47
N PRO A 65 -16.07 -3.49 10.67
CA PRO A 65 -14.66 -3.26 10.90
C PRO A 65 -13.79 -4.32 10.22
N TRP A 66 -12.82 -3.87 9.43
CA TRP A 66 -11.93 -4.77 8.70
C TRP A 66 -10.46 -4.38 8.79
N THR A 67 -10.18 -3.09 9.06
CA THR A 67 -8.81 -2.56 8.92
C THR A 67 -7.82 -3.22 9.86
N ARG A 68 -8.13 -3.27 11.14
CA ARG A 68 -7.23 -3.83 12.15
C ARG A 68 -7.10 -5.35 12.02
N LEU A 69 -8.18 -6.01 11.63
CA LEU A 69 -8.16 -7.45 11.37
C LEU A 69 -7.24 -7.76 10.18
N THR A 70 -7.29 -6.96 9.12
CA THR A 70 -6.44 -7.14 7.95
C THR A 70 -4.97 -6.86 8.31
N LEU A 71 -4.71 -5.82 9.07
CA LEU A 71 -3.34 -5.53 9.54
C LEU A 71 -2.79 -6.68 10.38
N ALA A 72 -3.58 -7.22 11.30
CA ALA A 72 -3.17 -8.36 12.11
C ALA A 72 -2.91 -9.59 11.27
N LEU A 73 -3.76 -9.84 10.27
CA LEU A 73 -3.60 -10.96 9.35
C LEU A 73 -2.29 -10.86 8.58
N VAL A 74 -1.97 -9.69 8.04
CA VAL A 74 -0.74 -9.46 7.31
C VAL A 74 0.48 -9.58 8.22
N ALA A 75 0.37 -9.09 9.45
CA ALA A 75 1.44 -9.20 10.45
C ALA A 75 1.75 -10.66 10.77
N HIS A 76 0.71 -11.48 10.86
CA HIS A 76 0.84 -12.89 11.18
C HIS A 76 1.30 -13.74 10.00
N SER A 77 1.01 -13.31 8.78
CA SER A 77 1.26 -14.09 7.57
C SER A 77 1.99 -13.27 6.50
N PRO A 78 3.22 -12.80 6.78
CA PRO A 78 3.96 -12.04 5.77
C PRO A 78 4.37 -12.93 4.61
N GLY A 79 4.32 -12.39 3.39
CA GLY A 79 4.74 -13.10 2.19
C GLY A 79 3.76 -14.15 1.70
N VAL A 80 2.57 -14.23 2.29
CA VAL A 80 1.53 -15.16 1.84
C VAL A 80 0.80 -14.55 0.64
N PRO A 81 0.53 -15.33 -0.41
CA PRO A 81 -0.17 -14.80 -1.59
C PRO A 81 -1.51 -14.15 -1.25
N ALA A 82 -1.83 -13.08 -1.96
CA ALA A 82 -3.07 -12.32 -1.75
C ALA A 82 -4.32 -13.21 -1.80
N ARG A 83 -4.29 -14.23 -2.63
CA ARG A 83 -5.40 -15.19 -2.76
C ARG A 83 -5.70 -15.88 -1.42
N ARG A 84 -4.66 -16.36 -0.75
CA ARG A 84 -4.83 -17.03 0.54
C ARG A 84 -5.22 -16.07 1.63
N LEU A 85 -4.64 -14.88 1.62
CA LEU A 85 -5.01 -13.85 2.58
C LEU A 85 -6.48 -13.44 2.43
N ALA A 86 -6.96 -13.33 1.20
CA ALA A 86 -8.35 -13.02 0.94
C ALA A 86 -9.28 -14.12 1.45
N GLU A 87 -8.90 -15.38 1.25
CA GLU A 87 -9.65 -16.52 1.77
C GLU A 87 -9.74 -16.48 3.30
N GLU A 88 -8.62 -16.22 3.97
CA GLU A 88 -8.59 -16.09 5.42
C GLU A 88 -9.39 -14.89 5.91
N ALA A 89 -9.38 -13.79 5.17
CA ALA A 89 -10.17 -12.61 5.50
C ALA A 89 -11.66 -12.78 5.19
N GLY A 90 -12.02 -13.82 4.46
CA GLY A 90 -13.42 -14.09 4.12
C GLY A 90 -13.97 -13.18 3.04
N CYS A 91 -13.15 -12.67 2.13
CA CYS A 91 -13.59 -11.77 1.07
C CYS A 91 -13.02 -12.18 -0.29
N ALA A 92 -13.57 -11.59 -1.35
CA ALA A 92 -13.07 -11.80 -2.71
C ALA A 92 -11.70 -11.17 -2.89
N MET A 93 -10.85 -11.77 -3.72
CA MET A 93 -9.49 -11.28 -3.94
C MET A 93 -9.43 -9.84 -4.45
N PRO A 94 -10.28 -9.41 -5.42
CA PRO A 94 -10.27 -8.01 -5.86
C PRO A 94 -10.57 -7.03 -4.73
N LEU A 95 -11.49 -7.37 -3.86
CA LEU A 95 -11.83 -6.54 -2.71
C LEU A 95 -10.66 -6.48 -1.73
N PHE A 96 -10.03 -7.61 -1.44
CA PHE A 96 -8.87 -7.68 -0.57
C PHE A 96 -7.73 -6.81 -1.11
N LYS A 97 -7.46 -6.86 -2.40
CA LYS A 97 -6.44 -6.03 -3.04
C LYS A 97 -6.75 -4.54 -2.92
N THR A 98 -8.02 -4.17 -3.04
CA THR A 98 -8.46 -2.78 -2.84
C THR A 98 -8.21 -2.35 -1.40
N ASP A 99 -8.53 -3.21 -0.43
CA ASP A 99 -8.27 -2.95 0.97
C ASP A 99 -6.77 -2.74 1.23
N MET A 100 -5.93 -3.58 0.65
CA MET A 100 -4.49 -3.46 0.80
C MET A 100 -3.96 -2.16 0.21
N ARG A 101 -4.54 -1.68 -0.89
CA ARG A 101 -4.17 -0.37 -1.44
C ARG A 101 -4.49 0.76 -0.48
N LYS A 102 -5.63 0.69 0.18
CA LYS A 102 -6.03 1.70 1.16
C LYS A 102 -5.07 1.74 2.34
N LEU A 103 -4.70 0.58 2.85
CA LEU A 103 -3.74 0.48 3.95
C LEU A 103 -2.34 0.91 3.52
N GLY A 104 -1.93 0.55 2.32
CA GLY A 104 -0.65 0.97 1.75
C GLY A 104 -0.58 2.48 1.54
N ALA A 105 -1.68 3.12 1.19
CA ALA A 105 -1.75 4.57 1.05
C ALA A 105 -1.51 5.30 2.37
N LEU A 106 -1.81 4.65 3.50
CA LEU A 106 -1.52 5.16 4.84
C LEU A 106 -0.09 4.82 5.29
N GLY A 107 0.65 4.10 4.47
CA GLY A 107 2.02 3.69 4.79
C GLY A 107 2.12 2.52 5.76
N LEU A 108 1.03 1.78 5.97
CA LEU A 108 0.98 0.72 6.97
C LEU A 108 1.40 -0.64 6.44
N THR A 109 1.29 -0.86 5.14
CA THR A 109 1.63 -2.13 4.51
C THR A 109 2.53 -1.92 3.30
N VAL A 110 3.27 -2.98 2.94
CA VAL A 110 4.16 -2.98 1.78
C VAL A 110 3.81 -4.19 0.92
N SER A 111 3.68 -3.97 -0.38
CA SER A 111 3.52 -5.06 -1.34
C SER A 111 4.86 -5.72 -1.60
N LEU A 112 4.87 -7.03 -1.61
CA LEU A 112 6.03 -7.84 -1.96
C LEU A 112 5.84 -8.44 -3.34
N THR A 113 6.86 -9.09 -3.88
CA THR A 113 6.72 -9.85 -5.12
C THR A 113 5.60 -10.89 -4.97
N VAL A 114 5.53 -11.51 -3.80
CA VAL A 114 4.42 -12.40 -3.45
C VAL A 114 3.88 -11.94 -2.10
N GLY A 115 2.61 -11.56 -2.06
CA GLY A 115 1.95 -11.19 -0.83
C GLY A 115 2.28 -9.79 -0.33
N TYR A 116 2.12 -9.62 0.97
CA TYR A 116 2.28 -8.33 1.65
C TYR A 116 2.98 -8.52 2.98
N ARG A 117 3.47 -7.42 3.55
CA ARG A 117 3.96 -7.39 4.92
C ARG A 117 3.60 -6.05 5.54
N LEU A 118 3.65 -5.97 6.85
CA LEU A 118 3.53 -4.67 7.51
C LEU A 118 4.81 -3.86 7.28
N SER A 119 4.63 -2.57 7.13
CA SER A 119 5.74 -1.63 7.14
C SER A 119 6.19 -1.39 8.58
N ALA A 120 7.34 -0.72 8.75
CA ALA A 120 7.80 -0.30 10.07
C ALA A 120 6.75 0.57 10.77
N ARG A 121 6.09 1.45 9.99
CA ARG A 121 4.99 2.29 10.49
C ARG A 121 3.79 1.44 10.91
N GLY A 122 3.43 0.42 10.13
CA GLY A 122 2.33 -0.48 10.46
C GLY A 122 2.58 -1.27 11.72
N GLU A 123 3.79 -1.78 11.90
CA GLU A 123 4.18 -2.50 13.11
C GLU A 123 4.13 -1.59 14.33
N ALA A 124 4.65 -0.37 14.20
CA ALA A 124 4.63 0.62 15.29
C ALA A 124 3.19 0.98 15.67
N PHE A 125 2.32 1.16 14.67
CA PHE A 125 0.92 1.46 14.92
C PHE A 125 0.22 0.32 15.67
N LEU A 126 0.38 -0.93 15.24
CA LEU A 126 -0.23 -2.06 15.93
C LEU A 126 0.26 -2.19 17.37
N ALA A 127 1.53 -1.96 17.61
CA ALA A 127 2.08 -1.99 18.95
C ALA A 127 1.44 -0.92 19.85
N CYS A 128 1.18 0.27 19.30
CA CYS A 128 0.50 1.34 20.04
C CYS A 128 -0.98 1.04 20.24
N ASP A 129 -1.64 0.52 19.21
CA ASP A 129 -3.08 0.27 19.23
C ASP A 129 -3.47 -0.85 20.19
N GLN A 130 -2.56 -1.78 20.45
CA GLN A 130 -2.79 -2.92 21.35
C GLN A 130 -2.50 -2.62 22.83
N ARG A 131 -2.05 -1.42 23.13
CA ARG A 131 -1.75 -1.02 24.51
C ARG A 131 -2.99 -0.59 25.28
#